data_dbf53f889a2fd8e0b7ef3a756d436671
#
_entry.id   dbf53f889a2fd8e0b7ef3a756d436671
#
_cell.length_a   1.000
_cell.length_b   1.000
_cell.length_c   1.000
_cell.angle_alpha   90.00
_cell.angle_beta   90.00
_cell.angle_gamma   90.00
#
_symmetry.space_group_name_H-M   'P 1'
#
loop_
_entity.id
_entity.type
_entity.pdbx_description
1 polymer ?
#
loop_
_entity_poly.entity_id
_entity_poly.type
_entity_poly.pdbx_seq_one_letter_code
_entity_poly.pdbx_strand_id
1 'polypeptide(L)'
;PAQIVRKIPDNATIEQAAKEIAAARKPVIYAGGGVARSGAEAELVAFAEAAQIAVMTSAGGKGTMSERHPLALGGSLGPAGSLKGYIEDADLIIGIGTRFSMRNQAGNAARLVHIDADPEMIGHVHQNTLGLIGDVKATLPVLTRALEATGGGTWHSPAVEVADIQRRLAESEEELNRPQEDYLQALQAGVPSDAIMIFGMTQLGYYSRPRWITENPKSYIDSGYSGNLGFSFPTALGAKVGNPNKPVVCISGDGGFMYNSSEISTAVKYGINLVTVIYNDGHYGNVARDLDDDFGGAYETDFVNPDFVKLAEAYGAVGLRAKDPFDVSNVVPKALAMNKPVFIDVPVSRVPRPKQWSARAPWTMLQEGLID
;
A
#
# COMPACT_ATOMS: atom_id res chain seq x y z
N PRO A 1 17.01 11.71 -24.88
CA PRO A 1 16.88 11.17 -23.50
C PRO A 1 18.27 10.69 -23.05
N ALA A 2 18.64 10.98 -21.80
CA ALA A 2 19.88 10.49 -21.24
C ALA A 2 19.84 8.95 -21.16
N GLN A 3 20.94 8.29 -21.53
CA GLN A 3 21.06 6.86 -21.36
C GLN A 3 21.34 6.56 -19.89
N ILE A 4 20.43 5.85 -19.23
CA ILE A 4 20.61 5.45 -17.83
C ILE A 4 21.41 4.15 -17.80
N VAL A 5 22.63 4.20 -17.26
CA VAL A 5 23.45 3.01 -16.98
C VAL A 5 23.00 2.44 -15.63
N ARG A 6 22.49 1.21 -15.63
CA ARG A 6 22.08 0.51 -14.41
C ARG A 6 23.30 -0.11 -13.74
N LYS A 7 23.51 0.22 -12.48
CA LYS A 7 24.62 -0.32 -11.68
C LYS A 7 24.25 -1.71 -11.17
N ILE A 8 25.21 -2.64 -11.21
CA ILE A 8 25.12 -4.00 -10.64
C ILE A 8 26.17 -4.10 -9.53
N PRO A 9 25.87 -4.74 -8.39
CA PRO A 9 26.87 -5.05 -7.36
C PRO A 9 28.01 -5.91 -7.94
N ASP A 10 29.16 -5.92 -7.28
CA ASP A 10 30.27 -6.80 -7.70
C ASP A 10 29.91 -8.29 -7.54
N ASN A 11 30.59 -9.14 -8.30
CA ASN A 11 30.29 -10.57 -8.33
C ASN A 11 30.49 -11.26 -6.97
N ALA A 12 31.48 -10.86 -6.19
CA ALA A 12 31.74 -11.47 -4.89
C ALA A 12 30.59 -11.20 -3.92
N THR A 13 30.05 -9.98 -3.90
CA THR A 13 28.88 -9.62 -3.10
C THR A 13 27.62 -10.38 -3.56
N ILE A 14 27.42 -10.54 -4.87
CA ILE A 14 26.30 -11.33 -5.42
C ILE A 14 26.42 -12.82 -5.00
N GLU A 15 27.61 -13.41 -5.12
CA GLU A 15 27.84 -14.81 -4.72
C GLU A 15 27.66 -15.02 -3.21
N GLN A 16 28.11 -14.05 -2.40
CA GLN A 16 27.87 -14.09 -0.95
C GLN A 16 26.38 -14.05 -0.63
N ALA A 17 25.64 -13.13 -1.25
CA ALA A 17 24.19 -13.03 -1.06
C ALA A 17 23.48 -14.33 -1.48
N ALA A 18 23.84 -14.91 -2.61
CA ALA A 18 23.29 -16.18 -3.06
C ALA A 18 23.52 -17.32 -2.06
N LYS A 19 24.74 -17.40 -1.48
CA LYS A 19 25.07 -18.39 -0.43
C LYS A 19 24.26 -18.16 0.84
N GLU A 20 24.10 -16.90 1.28
CA GLU A 20 23.29 -16.57 2.46
C GLU A 20 21.82 -16.91 2.25
N ILE A 21 21.27 -16.62 1.06
CA ILE A 21 19.91 -16.99 0.70
C ILE A 21 19.77 -18.51 0.69
N ALA A 22 20.67 -19.25 0.01
CA ALA A 22 20.63 -20.72 -0.07
C ALA A 22 20.73 -21.40 1.30
N ALA A 23 21.43 -20.79 2.26
CA ALA A 23 21.60 -21.31 3.63
C ALA A 23 20.45 -20.99 4.58
N ALA A 24 19.51 -20.13 4.18
CA ALA A 24 18.35 -19.79 5.00
C ALA A 24 17.38 -20.97 5.09
N ARG A 25 16.60 -21.03 6.17
CA ARG A 25 15.56 -22.05 6.35
C ARG A 25 14.18 -21.53 5.91
N LYS A 26 13.90 -20.26 6.20
CA LYS A 26 12.62 -19.60 5.90
C LYS A 26 12.87 -18.15 5.44
N PRO A 27 13.39 -17.97 4.21
CA PRO A 27 13.59 -16.63 3.67
C PRO A 27 12.27 -15.98 3.29
N VAL A 28 12.20 -14.63 3.39
CA VAL A 28 11.07 -13.81 2.96
C VAL A 28 11.57 -12.62 2.16
N ILE A 29 10.94 -12.33 1.03
CA ILE A 29 11.18 -11.11 0.26
C ILE A 29 10.30 -9.98 0.80
N TYR A 30 10.92 -8.81 1.07
CA TYR A 30 10.22 -7.57 1.36
C TYR A 30 10.47 -6.56 0.24
N ALA A 31 9.49 -6.42 -0.66
CA ALA A 31 9.59 -5.59 -1.85
C ALA A 31 9.06 -4.17 -1.59
N GLY A 32 9.86 -3.18 -1.91
CA GLY A 32 9.52 -1.76 -1.76
C GLY A 32 9.25 -1.05 -3.08
N GLY A 33 8.99 0.26 -2.99
CA GLY A 33 8.73 1.14 -4.14
C GLY A 33 9.90 1.25 -5.13
N GLY A 34 11.11 0.87 -4.73
CA GLY A 34 12.28 0.81 -5.62
C GLY A 34 12.11 -0.18 -6.77
N VAL A 35 11.37 -1.28 -6.55
CA VAL A 35 11.02 -2.24 -7.60
C VAL A 35 10.23 -1.55 -8.72
N ALA A 36 9.14 -0.86 -8.36
CA ALA A 36 8.31 -0.14 -9.32
C ALA A 36 9.04 1.02 -10.02
N ARG A 37 9.93 1.72 -9.30
CA ARG A 37 10.74 2.81 -9.87
C ARG A 37 11.78 2.29 -10.86
N SER A 38 12.35 1.14 -10.60
CA SER A 38 13.30 0.46 -11.48
C SER A 38 12.60 -0.21 -12.68
N GLY A 39 11.28 -0.42 -12.63
CA GLY A 39 10.51 -1.21 -13.59
C GLY A 39 10.94 -2.68 -13.55
N ALA A 40 11.13 -3.22 -12.35
CA ALA A 40 11.70 -4.56 -12.09
C ALA A 40 10.64 -5.57 -11.64
N GLU A 41 9.37 -5.33 -11.96
CA GLU A 41 8.26 -6.18 -11.52
C GLU A 41 8.39 -7.61 -12.05
N ALA A 42 8.73 -7.75 -13.34
CA ALA A 42 8.92 -9.06 -13.97
C ALA A 42 10.13 -9.81 -13.36
N GLU A 43 11.21 -9.08 -13.09
CA GLU A 43 12.41 -9.65 -12.48
C GLU A 43 12.17 -10.06 -11.02
N LEU A 44 11.33 -9.31 -10.28
CA LEU A 44 10.92 -9.69 -8.92
C LEU A 44 10.12 -11.01 -8.94
N VAL A 45 9.13 -11.10 -9.83
CA VAL A 45 8.31 -12.32 -9.95
C VAL A 45 9.18 -13.50 -10.34
N ALA A 46 10.04 -13.36 -11.36
CA ALA A 46 10.94 -14.41 -11.81
C ALA A 46 11.91 -14.88 -10.70
N PHE A 47 12.45 -13.94 -9.92
CA PHE A 47 13.32 -14.28 -8.78
C PHE A 47 12.55 -15.04 -7.69
N ALA A 48 11.37 -14.55 -7.30
CA ALA A 48 10.54 -15.18 -6.28
C ALA A 48 10.10 -16.61 -6.69
N GLU A 49 9.73 -16.80 -7.97
CA GLU A 49 9.35 -18.10 -8.52
C GLU A 49 10.54 -19.05 -8.62
N ALA A 50 11.68 -18.61 -9.13
CA ALA A 50 12.89 -19.43 -9.21
C ALA A 50 13.39 -19.85 -7.83
N ALA A 51 13.34 -18.93 -6.88
CA ALA A 51 13.74 -19.18 -5.50
C ALA A 51 12.65 -19.82 -4.62
N GLN A 52 11.39 -19.86 -5.06
CA GLN A 52 10.23 -20.30 -4.27
C GLN A 52 10.15 -19.60 -2.91
N ILE A 53 10.26 -18.27 -2.92
CA ILE A 53 10.23 -17.43 -1.71
C ILE A 53 8.99 -16.55 -1.71
N ALA A 54 8.31 -16.50 -0.57
CA ALA A 54 7.14 -15.65 -0.39
C ALA A 54 7.51 -14.15 -0.42
N VAL A 55 6.62 -13.33 -1.00
CA VAL A 55 6.81 -11.88 -1.17
C VAL A 55 5.78 -11.11 -0.38
N MET A 56 6.27 -10.27 0.52
CA MET A 56 5.51 -9.22 1.16
C MET A 56 5.89 -7.87 0.53
N THR A 57 4.92 -6.96 0.40
CA THR A 57 5.18 -5.63 -0.15
C THR A 57 5.01 -4.54 0.89
N SER A 58 5.83 -3.50 0.82
CA SER A 58 5.54 -2.24 1.51
C SER A 58 4.38 -1.50 0.81
N ALA A 59 3.83 -0.46 1.44
CA ALA A 59 2.80 0.38 0.79
C ALA A 59 3.27 0.91 -0.57
N GLY A 60 4.53 1.36 -0.68
CA GLY A 60 5.10 1.83 -1.95
C GLY A 60 5.47 0.71 -2.93
N GLY A 61 5.53 -0.53 -2.48
CA GLY A 61 5.78 -1.73 -3.30
C GLY A 61 4.52 -2.46 -3.72
N LYS A 62 3.35 -2.04 -3.23
CA LYS A 62 2.07 -2.69 -3.51
C LYS A 62 1.81 -2.77 -5.02
N GLY A 63 1.45 -3.97 -5.51
CA GLY A 63 1.25 -4.25 -6.93
C GLY A 63 2.53 -4.56 -7.73
N THR A 64 3.72 -4.52 -7.13
CA THR A 64 4.95 -4.97 -7.82
C THR A 64 4.98 -6.47 -8.06
N MET A 65 4.20 -7.22 -7.30
CA MET A 65 3.73 -8.56 -7.58
C MET A 65 2.22 -8.55 -7.42
N SER A 66 1.48 -9.23 -8.31
CA SER A 66 0.03 -9.38 -8.15
C SER A 66 -0.29 -10.04 -6.80
N GLU A 67 -1.19 -9.46 -6.03
CA GLU A 67 -1.59 -10.06 -4.74
C GLU A 67 -2.43 -11.33 -4.87
N ARG A 68 -2.76 -11.74 -6.11
CA ARG A 68 -3.32 -13.06 -6.44
C ARG A 68 -2.25 -14.09 -6.75
N HIS A 69 -0.97 -13.71 -6.75
CA HIS A 69 0.12 -14.65 -7.02
C HIS A 69 0.27 -15.64 -5.85
N PRO A 70 0.50 -16.95 -6.08
CA PRO A 70 0.61 -17.96 -5.01
C PRO A 70 1.69 -17.68 -3.96
N LEU A 71 2.72 -16.89 -4.30
CA LEU A 71 3.78 -16.50 -3.38
C LEU A 71 3.55 -15.12 -2.73
N ALA A 72 2.44 -14.42 -3.04
CA ALA A 72 2.17 -13.10 -2.51
C ALA A 72 1.55 -13.16 -1.11
N LEU A 73 2.25 -12.68 -0.10
CA LEU A 73 1.73 -12.47 1.26
C LEU A 73 0.85 -11.21 1.38
N GLY A 74 0.88 -10.34 0.36
CA GLY A 74 0.16 -9.08 0.33
C GLY A 74 0.94 -7.89 0.87
N GLY A 75 0.27 -6.73 0.90
CA GLY A 75 0.83 -5.50 1.47
C GLY A 75 0.56 -5.42 2.96
N SER A 76 1.54 -4.97 3.75
CA SER A 76 1.41 -4.87 5.19
C SER A 76 1.79 -3.48 5.70
N LEU A 77 1.05 -2.99 6.70
CA LEU A 77 1.46 -1.86 7.56
C LEU A 77 2.27 -2.31 8.78
N GLY A 78 2.41 -3.59 8.93
CA GLY A 78 3.04 -4.27 10.03
C GLY A 78 2.43 -5.66 10.17
N PRO A 79 3.18 -6.62 10.68
CA PRO A 79 2.67 -7.96 10.83
C PRO A 79 1.55 -7.99 11.87
N ALA A 80 0.38 -8.44 11.46
CA ALA A 80 -0.76 -8.72 12.32
C ALA A 80 -1.17 -10.18 12.19
N GLY A 81 -1.54 -10.80 13.28
CA GLY A 81 -2.07 -12.17 13.28
C GLY A 81 -1.13 -13.19 12.62
N SER A 82 -1.67 -13.96 11.67
CA SER A 82 -0.94 -15.04 10.99
C SER A 82 0.27 -14.55 10.19
N LEU A 83 0.20 -13.33 9.64
CA LEU A 83 1.31 -12.73 8.90
C LEU A 83 2.47 -12.38 9.84
N LYS A 84 2.16 -11.91 11.06
CA LYS A 84 3.17 -11.64 12.09
C LYS A 84 3.98 -12.90 12.40
N GLY A 85 3.31 -14.01 12.67
CA GLY A 85 3.98 -15.29 12.94
C GLY A 85 4.88 -15.74 11.79
N TYR A 86 4.40 -15.62 10.55
CA TYR A 86 5.20 -15.98 9.38
C TYR A 86 6.51 -15.18 9.28
N ILE A 87 6.45 -13.87 9.55
CA ILE A 87 7.61 -12.97 9.47
C ILE A 87 8.55 -13.17 10.67
N GLU A 88 8.00 -13.38 11.86
CA GLU A 88 8.81 -13.67 13.08
C GLU A 88 9.58 -14.99 12.99
N ASP A 89 9.05 -15.97 12.26
CA ASP A 89 9.71 -17.24 11.97
C ASP A 89 10.78 -17.14 10.88
N ALA A 90 10.82 -16.05 10.11
CA ALA A 90 11.80 -15.85 9.05
C ALA A 90 13.20 -15.68 9.65
N ASP A 91 14.18 -16.43 9.12
CA ASP A 91 15.58 -16.32 9.52
C ASP A 91 16.42 -15.45 8.56
N LEU A 92 15.84 -15.09 7.41
CA LEU A 92 16.41 -14.17 6.44
C LEU A 92 15.33 -13.30 5.80
N ILE A 93 15.53 -11.99 5.79
CA ILE A 93 14.73 -11.06 5.00
C ILE A 93 15.56 -10.59 3.78
N ILE A 94 14.94 -10.61 2.61
CA ILE A 94 15.53 -10.08 1.38
C ILE A 94 14.80 -8.77 1.06
N GLY A 95 15.38 -7.64 1.48
CA GLY A 95 14.85 -6.31 1.22
C GLY A 95 15.18 -5.86 -0.19
N ILE A 96 14.18 -5.53 -1.01
CA ILE A 96 14.37 -5.16 -2.40
C ILE A 96 13.76 -3.77 -2.65
N GLY A 97 14.63 -2.76 -2.83
CA GLY A 97 14.20 -1.39 -3.10
C GLY A 97 13.30 -0.81 -2.01
N THR A 98 13.63 -1.04 -0.74
CA THR A 98 12.84 -0.63 0.42
C THR A 98 13.71 0.08 1.45
N ARG A 99 13.21 1.17 2.04
CA ARG A 99 13.90 1.91 3.10
C ARG A 99 13.65 1.36 4.51
N PHE A 100 12.81 0.33 4.64
CA PHE A 100 12.38 -0.16 5.96
C PHE A 100 11.93 0.97 6.90
N SER A 101 11.08 1.87 6.42
CA SER A 101 10.67 3.09 7.13
C SER A 101 9.93 2.83 8.46
N MET A 102 9.51 1.60 8.72
CA MET A 102 8.94 1.15 10.00
C MET A 102 9.86 0.10 10.62
N ARG A 103 10.39 0.39 11.80
CA ARG A 103 11.44 -0.39 12.49
C ARG A 103 11.15 -1.89 12.67
N ASN A 104 9.90 -2.31 12.74
CA ASN A 104 9.53 -3.68 13.13
C ASN A 104 9.16 -4.59 11.95
N GLN A 105 9.52 -4.23 10.72
CA GLN A 105 9.12 -5.01 9.53
C GLN A 105 10.03 -6.21 9.21
N ALA A 106 11.18 -6.34 9.88
CA ALA A 106 12.14 -7.41 9.61
C ALA A 106 12.28 -8.44 10.73
N GLY A 107 11.43 -8.41 11.78
CA GLY A 107 11.67 -9.26 12.97
C GLY A 107 13.01 -8.95 13.67
N ASN A 108 13.10 -9.15 14.98
CA ASN A 108 14.27 -8.75 15.75
C ASN A 108 15.51 -9.64 15.56
N ALA A 109 15.43 -10.75 14.85
CA ALA A 109 16.49 -11.76 14.75
C ALA A 109 16.88 -12.15 13.32
N ALA A 110 16.17 -11.72 12.29
CA ALA A 110 16.48 -12.10 10.92
C ALA A 110 17.73 -11.38 10.39
N ARG A 111 18.57 -12.14 9.67
CA ARG A 111 19.63 -11.54 8.84
C ARG A 111 18.95 -10.83 7.66
N LEU A 112 19.62 -9.82 7.12
CA LEU A 112 19.09 -9.03 6.01
C LEU A 112 20.04 -9.05 4.82
N VAL A 113 19.54 -9.44 3.65
CA VAL A 113 20.14 -9.15 2.35
C VAL A 113 19.36 -7.99 1.76
N HIS A 114 20.03 -6.86 1.50
CA HIS A 114 19.34 -5.62 1.11
C HIS A 114 19.84 -5.10 -0.24
N ILE A 115 18.97 -5.07 -1.22
CA ILE A 115 19.24 -4.55 -2.57
C ILE A 115 18.65 -3.14 -2.67
N ASP A 116 19.50 -2.15 -2.79
CA ASP A 116 19.08 -0.77 -3.03
C ASP A 116 20.08 -0.02 -3.93
N ALA A 117 19.58 0.95 -4.70
CA ALA A 117 20.42 1.81 -5.52
C ALA A 117 21.13 2.90 -4.69
N ASP A 118 20.58 3.23 -3.53
CA ASP A 118 21.08 4.23 -2.61
C ASP A 118 21.90 3.57 -1.49
N PRO A 119 23.22 3.80 -1.43
CA PRO A 119 24.07 3.20 -0.41
C PRO A 119 23.72 3.65 1.01
N GLU A 120 23.11 4.81 1.19
CA GLU A 120 22.75 5.33 2.52
C GLU A 120 21.59 4.53 3.15
N MET A 121 20.82 3.81 2.34
CA MET A 121 19.74 2.95 2.84
C MET A 121 20.25 1.64 3.44
N ILE A 122 21.43 1.20 3.04
CA ILE A 122 22.01 -0.05 3.53
C ILE A 122 22.46 0.11 4.99
N GLY A 123 21.93 -0.74 5.86
CA GLY A 123 22.25 -0.70 7.30
C GLY A 123 21.62 0.46 8.07
N HIS A 124 20.85 1.33 7.41
CA HIS A 124 20.26 2.52 8.08
C HIS A 124 19.30 2.14 9.21
N VAL A 125 18.46 1.14 9.01
CA VAL A 125 17.48 0.68 10.01
C VAL A 125 17.94 -0.63 10.68
N HIS A 126 18.55 -1.53 9.93
CA HIS A 126 18.98 -2.85 10.39
C HIS A 126 20.48 -3.02 10.17
N GLN A 127 21.23 -3.19 11.24
CA GLN A 127 22.71 -3.27 11.18
C GLN A 127 23.22 -4.61 10.68
N ASN A 128 22.52 -5.73 10.93
CA ASN A 128 22.92 -7.07 10.45
C ASN A 128 22.52 -7.27 8.99
N THR A 129 23.16 -6.49 8.10
CA THR A 129 22.76 -6.36 6.69
C THR A 129 23.93 -6.63 5.75
N LEU A 130 23.73 -7.56 4.80
CA LEU A 130 24.56 -7.66 3.60
C LEU A 130 23.95 -6.76 2.52
N GLY A 131 24.66 -5.68 2.15
CA GLY A 131 24.17 -4.70 1.19
C GLY A 131 24.61 -5.03 -0.25
N LEU A 132 23.63 -5.01 -1.18
CA LEU A 132 23.84 -5.09 -2.62
C LEU A 132 23.49 -3.71 -3.23
N ILE A 133 24.51 -2.87 -3.43
CA ILE A 133 24.31 -1.53 -3.97
C ILE A 133 24.16 -1.59 -5.48
N GLY A 134 22.93 -1.53 -5.98
CA GLY A 134 22.65 -1.66 -7.41
C GLY A 134 21.19 -1.42 -7.78
N ASP A 135 20.96 -1.28 -9.08
CA ASP A 135 19.62 -1.21 -9.64
C ASP A 135 18.92 -2.56 -9.55
N VAL A 136 17.70 -2.58 -9.04
CA VAL A 136 16.93 -3.82 -8.80
C VAL A 136 16.76 -4.63 -10.09
N LYS A 137 16.38 -3.96 -11.20
CA LYS A 137 16.14 -4.65 -12.48
C LYS A 137 17.38 -5.32 -13.04
N ALA A 138 18.54 -4.71 -12.84
CA ALA A 138 19.80 -5.28 -13.30
C ALA A 138 20.36 -6.33 -12.34
N THR A 139 20.11 -6.18 -11.03
CA THR A 139 20.66 -7.04 -9.98
C THR A 139 19.94 -8.37 -9.88
N LEU A 140 18.60 -8.39 -9.91
CA LEU A 140 17.82 -9.61 -9.69
C LEU A 140 18.16 -10.76 -10.67
N PRO A 141 18.29 -10.55 -11.99
CA PRO A 141 18.64 -11.64 -12.90
C PRO A 141 20.02 -12.24 -12.63
N VAL A 142 20.98 -11.44 -12.14
CA VAL A 142 22.33 -11.93 -11.80
C VAL A 142 22.28 -12.72 -10.50
N LEU A 143 21.55 -12.22 -9.50
CA LEU A 143 21.36 -12.91 -8.23
C LEU A 143 20.59 -14.24 -8.40
N THR A 144 19.59 -14.29 -9.27
CA THR A 144 18.85 -15.53 -9.61
C THR A 144 19.81 -16.59 -10.12
N ARG A 145 20.65 -16.26 -11.12
CA ARG A 145 21.64 -17.20 -11.66
C ARG A 145 22.67 -17.65 -10.62
N ALA A 146 23.11 -16.74 -9.76
CA ALA A 146 24.05 -17.07 -8.69
C ALA A 146 23.42 -18.01 -7.66
N LEU A 147 22.13 -17.81 -7.32
CA LEU A 147 21.38 -18.70 -6.42
C LEU A 147 21.18 -20.10 -7.05
N GLU A 148 20.81 -20.18 -8.32
CA GLU A 148 20.71 -21.43 -9.05
C GLU A 148 22.04 -22.20 -9.06
N ALA A 149 23.17 -21.51 -9.23
CA ALA A 149 24.49 -22.11 -9.21
C ALA A 149 24.90 -22.69 -7.84
N THR A 150 24.27 -22.26 -6.73
CA THR A 150 24.44 -22.88 -5.40
C THR A 150 23.67 -24.19 -5.23
N GLY A 151 22.78 -24.54 -6.15
CA GLY A 151 21.80 -25.61 -6.03
C GLY A 151 20.46 -25.16 -5.44
N GLY A 152 20.27 -23.87 -5.25
CA GLY A 152 19.07 -23.28 -4.64
C GLY A 152 19.01 -23.48 -3.13
N GLY A 153 17.85 -23.14 -2.53
CA GLY A 153 17.61 -23.35 -1.10
C GLY A 153 17.03 -24.71 -0.77
N THR A 154 17.06 -25.07 0.50
CA THR A 154 16.57 -26.37 1.01
C THR A 154 15.11 -26.34 1.47
N TRP A 155 14.45 -25.18 1.40
CA TRP A 155 13.04 -25.00 1.79
C TRP A 155 12.07 -25.51 0.73
N HIS A 156 10.87 -25.83 1.16
CA HIS A 156 9.76 -26.15 0.25
C HIS A 156 9.04 -24.89 -0.19
N SER A 157 8.29 -24.96 -1.31
CA SER A 157 7.44 -23.86 -1.75
C SER A 157 6.48 -23.42 -0.65
N PRO A 158 6.42 -22.11 -0.30
CA PRO A 158 5.53 -21.62 0.74
C PRO A 158 4.07 -21.42 0.26
N ALA A 159 3.74 -21.75 -0.99
CA ALA A 159 2.46 -21.40 -1.61
C ALA A 159 1.24 -21.90 -0.80
N VAL A 160 1.31 -23.09 -0.22
CA VAL A 160 0.23 -23.65 0.61
C VAL A 160 0.10 -22.87 1.93
N GLU A 161 1.21 -22.54 2.58
CA GLU A 161 1.23 -21.73 3.81
C GLU A 161 0.75 -20.30 3.54
N VAL A 162 1.18 -19.71 2.42
CA VAL A 162 0.70 -18.38 1.98
C VAL A 162 -0.81 -18.39 1.76
N ALA A 163 -1.36 -19.38 1.08
CA ALA A 163 -2.79 -19.50 0.85
C ALA A 163 -3.59 -19.64 2.16
N ASP A 164 -3.09 -20.43 3.14
CA ASP A 164 -3.70 -20.56 4.45
C ASP A 164 -3.66 -19.24 5.25
N ILE A 165 -2.54 -18.53 5.21
CA ILE A 165 -2.40 -17.21 5.83
C ILE A 165 -3.40 -16.22 5.23
N GLN A 166 -3.50 -16.16 3.89
CA GLN A 166 -4.43 -15.26 3.21
C GLN A 166 -5.89 -15.57 3.56
N ARG A 167 -6.25 -16.84 3.63
CA ARG A 167 -7.58 -17.28 4.06
C ARG A 167 -7.89 -16.85 5.51
N ARG A 168 -6.98 -17.12 6.45
CA ARG A 168 -7.14 -16.72 7.86
C ARG A 168 -7.22 -15.22 8.05
N LEU A 169 -6.42 -14.46 7.29
CA LEU A 169 -6.51 -13.01 7.31
C LEU A 169 -7.88 -12.53 6.83
N ALA A 170 -8.40 -13.10 5.74
CA ALA A 170 -9.71 -12.74 5.23
C ALA A 170 -10.83 -13.05 6.27
N GLU A 171 -10.84 -14.25 6.84
CA GLU A 171 -11.80 -14.67 7.87
C GLU A 171 -11.74 -13.77 9.11
N SER A 172 -10.54 -13.48 9.61
CA SER A 172 -10.31 -12.60 10.76
C SER A 172 -10.78 -11.17 10.49
N GLU A 173 -10.50 -10.64 9.29
CA GLU A 173 -10.89 -9.29 8.90
C GLU A 173 -12.40 -9.13 8.78
N GLU A 174 -13.08 -10.11 8.19
CA GLU A 174 -14.54 -10.11 8.09
C GLU A 174 -15.22 -10.08 9.46
N GLU A 175 -14.67 -10.78 10.46
CA GLU A 175 -15.23 -10.80 11.80
C GLU A 175 -14.92 -9.54 12.61
N LEU A 176 -13.70 -9.03 12.52
CA LEU A 176 -13.17 -8.01 13.44
C LEU A 176 -13.29 -6.58 12.95
N ASN A 177 -13.38 -6.35 11.65
CA ASN A 177 -13.22 -5.03 11.05
C ASN A 177 -14.40 -4.57 10.21
N ARG A 178 -15.58 -5.00 10.52
CA ARG A 178 -16.80 -4.41 9.96
C ARG A 178 -17.06 -3.05 10.62
N PRO A 179 -17.55 -2.06 9.87
CA PRO A 179 -18.00 -2.13 8.48
C PRO A 179 -16.91 -1.84 7.41
N GLN A 180 -15.65 -1.59 7.78
CA GLN A 180 -14.61 -1.17 6.84
C GLN A 180 -14.35 -2.21 5.74
N GLU A 181 -14.34 -3.51 6.11
CA GLU A 181 -14.17 -4.60 5.13
C GLU A 181 -15.31 -4.59 4.11
N ASP A 182 -16.54 -4.46 4.58
CA ASP A 182 -17.72 -4.44 3.72
C ASP A 182 -17.70 -3.26 2.74
N TYR A 183 -17.28 -2.07 3.21
CA TYR A 183 -17.16 -0.87 2.36
C TYR A 183 -16.07 -1.03 1.31
N LEU A 184 -14.94 -1.64 1.69
CA LEU A 184 -13.83 -1.90 0.77
C LEU A 184 -14.22 -2.93 -0.30
N GLN A 185 -14.92 -4.00 0.09
CA GLN A 185 -15.42 -5.01 -0.84
C GLN A 185 -16.44 -4.40 -1.82
N ALA A 186 -17.36 -3.57 -1.34
CA ALA A 186 -18.31 -2.86 -2.20
C ALA A 186 -17.61 -1.95 -3.21
N LEU A 187 -16.58 -1.22 -2.76
CA LEU A 187 -15.76 -0.38 -3.63
C LEU A 187 -15.01 -1.23 -4.68
N GLN A 188 -14.39 -2.33 -4.24
CA GLN A 188 -13.63 -3.20 -5.16
C GLN A 188 -14.53 -3.87 -6.19
N ALA A 189 -15.75 -4.20 -5.86
CA ALA A 189 -16.74 -4.74 -6.80
C ALA A 189 -17.16 -3.72 -7.87
N GLY A 190 -17.12 -2.42 -7.56
CA GLY A 190 -17.50 -1.34 -8.48
C GLY A 190 -16.35 -0.80 -9.34
N VAL A 191 -15.11 -1.22 -9.10
CA VAL A 191 -13.92 -0.65 -9.76
C VAL A 191 -13.28 -1.68 -10.70
N PRO A 192 -12.97 -1.31 -11.97
CA PRO A 192 -12.21 -2.18 -12.87
C PRO A 192 -10.84 -2.56 -12.30
N SER A 193 -10.39 -3.80 -12.55
CA SER A 193 -9.11 -4.32 -12.02
C SER A 193 -7.86 -3.59 -12.57
N ASP A 194 -7.99 -2.90 -13.70
CA ASP A 194 -6.93 -2.09 -14.31
C ASP A 194 -6.96 -0.61 -13.88
N ALA A 195 -7.90 -0.21 -13.02
CA ALA A 195 -8.00 1.15 -12.52
C ALA A 195 -6.80 1.54 -11.66
N ILE A 196 -6.43 2.81 -11.74
CA ILE A 196 -5.48 3.42 -10.82
C ILE A 196 -6.28 3.97 -9.64
N MET A 197 -6.01 3.42 -8.47
CA MET A 197 -6.64 3.80 -7.21
C MET A 197 -5.76 4.76 -6.42
N ILE A 198 -6.31 5.87 -6.03
CA ILE A 198 -5.64 6.81 -5.13
C ILE A 198 -6.40 6.85 -3.82
N PHE A 199 -5.77 6.41 -2.74
CA PHE A 199 -6.36 6.41 -1.41
C PHE A 199 -5.80 7.55 -0.56
N GLY A 200 -6.70 8.44 -0.14
CA GLY A 200 -6.42 9.50 0.83
C GLY A 200 -6.27 8.96 2.26
N MET A 201 -5.90 9.86 3.17
CA MET A 201 -5.74 9.58 4.60
C MET A 201 -7.11 9.47 5.28
N THR A 202 -7.84 8.42 4.96
CA THR A 202 -9.17 8.11 5.49
C THR A 202 -9.14 6.76 6.20
N GLN A 203 -10.21 6.45 6.94
CA GLN A 203 -10.39 5.12 7.52
C GLN A 203 -10.24 4.02 6.47
N LEU A 204 -10.95 4.19 5.34
CA LEU A 204 -10.90 3.23 4.26
C LEU A 204 -9.52 3.21 3.57
N GLY A 205 -8.86 4.37 3.49
CA GLY A 205 -7.50 4.48 2.97
C GLY A 205 -6.49 3.68 3.80
N TYR A 206 -6.52 3.81 5.12
CA TYR A 206 -5.67 2.99 5.99
C TYR A 206 -5.98 1.51 5.87
N TYR A 207 -7.28 1.17 5.86
CA TYR A 207 -7.73 -0.21 5.78
C TYR A 207 -7.42 -0.86 4.43
N SER A 208 -7.39 -0.07 3.35
CA SER A 208 -7.07 -0.55 2.01
C SER A 208 -5.64 -1.06 1.86
N ARG A 209 -4.69 -0.57 2.65
CA ARG A 209 -3.27 -0.95 2.55
C ARG A 209 -3.05 -2.46 2.65
N PRO A 210 -3.55 -3.17 3.67
CA PRO A 210 -3.45 -4.62 3.74
C PRO A 210 -4.52 -5.36 2.91
N ARG A 211 -5.66 -4.72 2.59
CA ARG A 211 -6.85 -5.44 2.10
C ARG A 211 -7.24 -5.18 0.66
N TRP A 212 -6.87 -4.02 0.07
CA TRP A 212 -7.14 -3.78 -1.35
C TRP A 212 -6.30 -4.72 -2.21
N ILE A 213 -6.94 -5.57 -3.01
CA ILE A 213 -6.23 -6.48 -3.92
C ILE A 213 -5.72 -5.69 -5.12
N THR A 214 -4.41 -5.66 -5.27
CA THR A 214 -3.72 -4.96 -6.35
C THR A 214 -3.07 -5.96 -7.30
N GLU A 215 -3.47 -5.93 -8.57
CA GLU A 215 -3.00 -6.89 -9.57
C GLU A 215 -1.93 -6.30 -10.50
N ASN A 216 -1.89 -4.99 -10.62
CA ASN A 216 -1.02 -4.28 -11.55
C ASN A 216 -0.08 -3.32 -10.82
N PRO A 217 1.18 -3.17 -11.27
CA PRO A 217 2.08 -2.20 -10.69
C PRO A 217 1.59 -0.77 -10.91
N LYS A 218 1.89 0.10 -9.93
CA LYS A 218 1.52 1.53 -9.97
C LYS A 218 0.01 1.79 -10.07
N SER A 219 -0.83 0.79 -9.76
CA SER A 219 -2.29 0.94 -9.73
C SER A 219 -2.85 1.21 -8.34
N TYR A 220 -2.01 1.21 -7.31
CA TYR A 220 -2.33 1.62 -5.95
C TYR A 220 -1.39 2.73 -5.50
N ILE A 221 -1.96 3.88 -5.12
CA ILE A 221 -1.21 5.07 -4.69
C ILE A 221 -1.83 5.58 -3.40
N ASP A 222 -1.01 5.76 -2.39
CA ASP A 222 -1.37 6.44 -1.14
C ASP A 222 -0.36 7.54 -0.80
N SER A 223 -0.60 8.31 0.27
CA SER A 223 0.30 9.38 0.71
C SER A 223 1.66 8.87 1.22
N GLY A 224 1.81 7.55 1.35
CA GLY A 224 3.04 6.90 1.79
C GLY A 224 3.52 7.42 3.14
N TYR A 225 4.79 7.76 3.19
CA TYR A 225 5.47 8.22 4.40
C TYR A 225 4.93 9.56 4.95
N SER A 226 4.50 10.47 4.08
CA SER A 226 4.13 11.83 4.50
C SER A 226 2.79 11.92 5.23
N GLY A 227 1.83 11.03 4.90
CA GLY A 227 0.54 11.00 5.56
C GLY A 227 -0.32 12.27 5.43
N ASN A 228 -0.20 13.00 4.32
CA ASN A 228 -0.81 14.32 4.17
C ASN A 228 -2.31 14.25 3.84
N LEU A 229 -3.11 15.04 4.55
CA LEU A 229 -4.45 15.38 4.10
C LEU A 229 -4.38 16.21 2.79
N GLY A 230 -5.41 16.13 1.97
CA GLY A 230 -5.45 16.82 0.67
C GLY A 230 -4.63 16.16 -0.44
N PHE A 231 -3.85 15.12 -0.16
CA PHE A 231 -2.99 14.45 -1.12
C PHE A 231 -3.76 13.81 -2.29
N SER A 232 -4.90 13.17 -2.01
CA SER A 232 -5.53 12.22 -2.95
C SER A 232 -6.03 12.85 -4.24
N PHE A 233 -6.80 13.92 -4.16
CA PHE A 233 -7.45 14.50 -5.33
C PHE A 233 -6.45 15.11 -6.34
N PRO A 234 -5.49 15.97 -5.95
CA PRO A 234 -4.48 16.45 -6.87
C PRO A 234 -3.61 15.34 -7.48
N THR A 235 -3.30 14.31 -6.68
CA THR A 235 -2.56 13.14 -7.18
C THR A 235 -3.36 12.37 -8.22
N ALA A 236 -4.68 12.23 -8.02
CA ALA A 236 -5.56 11.57 -8.97
C ALA A 236 -5.65 12.35 -10.30
N LEU A 237 -5.67 13.69 -10.26
CA LEU A 237 -5.58 14.51 -11.45
C LEU A 237 -4.29 14.21 -12.23
N GLY A 238 -3.15 14.21 -11.53
CA GLY A 238 -1.85 13.87 -12.13
C GLY A 238 -1.81 12.46 -12.71
N ALA A 239 -2.35 11.47 -11.97
CA ALA A 239 -2.44 10.09 -12.42
C ALA A 239 -3.27 9.95 -13.70
N LYS A 240 -4.40 10.66 -13.80
CA LYS A 240 -5.26 10.66 -15.00
C LYS A 240 -4.60 11.34 -16.19
N VAL A 241 -3.90 12.46 -15.97
CA VAL A 241 -3.12 13.13 -17.03
C VAL A 241 -2.02 12.24 -17.57
N GLY A 242 -1.29 11.55 -16.68
CA GLY A 242 -0.24 10.61 -17.07
C GLY A 242 -0.75 9.30 -17.71
N ASN A 243 -2.02 8.95 -17.48
CA ASN A 243 -2.65 7.72 -17.98
C ASN A 243 -4.06 8.01 -18.52
N PRO A 244 -4.18 8.75 -19.63
CA PRO A 244 -5.47 9.26 -20.12
C PRO A 244 -6.48 8.16 -20.46
N ASN A 245 -6.02 6.97 -20.81
CA ASN A 245 -6.86 5.86 -21.23
C ASN A 245 -7.23 4.90 -20.08
N LYS A 246 -6.64 5.06 -18.87
CA LYS A 246 -6.98 4.21 -17.73
C LYS A 246 -8.08 4.84 -16.87
N PRO A 247 -8.96 4.02 -16.27
CA PRO A 247 -9.82 4.48 -15.20
C PRO A 247 -8.97 4.99 -14.02
N VAL A 248 -9.35 6.12 -13.43
CA VAL A 248 -8.73 6.65 -12.21
C VAL A 248 -9.83 6.93 -11.21
N VAL A 249 -9.69 6.34 -10.02
CA VAL A 249 -10.62 6.53 -8.91
C VAL A 249 -9.88 7.05 -7.69
N CYS A 250 -10.31 8.20 -7.21
CA CYS A 250 -9.81 8.86 -6.01
C CYS A 250 -10.73 8.56 -4.84
N ILE A 251 -10.18 8.07 -3.74
CA ILE A 251 -10.87 7.91 -2.47
C ILE A 251 -10.38 9.00 -1.51
N SER A 252 -11.29 9.80 -1.03
CA SER A 252 -11.00 10.87 -0.07
C SER A 252 -12.00 10.85 1.08
N GLY A 253 -11.58 11.27 2.26
CA GLY A 253 -12.51 11.75 3.28
C GLY A 253 -12.89 13.20 2.99
N ASP A 254 -14.01 13.61 3.49
CA ASP A 254 -14.54 14.96 3.36
C ASP A 254 -13.56 16.04 3.83
N GLY A 255 -13.01 15.92 5.03
CA GLY A 255 -12.00 16.83 5.54
C GLY A 255 -10.75 16.89 4.67
N GLY A 256 -10.24 15.73 4.18
CA GLY A 256 -9.11 15.68 3.27
C GLY A 256 -9.40 16.27 1.89
N PHE A 257 -10.61 16.07 1.37
CA PHE A 257 -11.03 16.63 0.08
C PHE A 257 -11.10 18.15 0.10
N MET A 258 -11.59 18.73 1.19
CA MET A 258 -11.74 20.18 1.32
C MET A 258 -10.43 20.96 1.25
N TYR A 259 -9.27 20.35 1.54
CA TYR A 259 -7.95 21.01 1.39
C TYR A 259 -7.66 21.46 -0.04
N ASN A 260 -8.14 20.73 -1.04
CA ASN A 260 -7.85 20.97 -2.46
C ASN A 260 -9.13 20.91 -3.32
N SER A 261 -10.30 21.17 -2.74
CA SER A 261 -11.58 21.17 -3.48
C SER A 261 -11.60 22.18 -4.64
N SER A 262 -10.81 23.26 -4.56
CA SER A 262 -10.62 24.24 -5.65
C SER A 262 -10.10 23.62 -6.94
N GLU A 263 -9.37 22.51 -6.86
CA GLU A 263 -8.85 21.79 -8.04
C GLU A 263 -9.95 21.12 -8.89
N ILE A 264 -11.21 21.15 -8.45
CA ILE A 264 -12.36 20.82 -9.31
C ILE A 264 -12.33 21.70 -10.57
N SER A 265 -11.95 22.98 -10.42
CA SER A 265 -11.81 23.90 -11.56
C SER A 265 -10.75 23.41 -12.57
N THR A 266 -9.65 22.85 -12.09
CA THR A 266 -8.61 22.26 -12.92
C THR A 266 -9.13 21.04 -13.69
N ALA A 267 -9.86 20.15 -12.98
CA ALA A 267 -10.45 18.98 -13.61
C ALA A 267 -11.42 19.35 -14.73
N VAL A 268 -12.29 20.32 -14.50
CA VAL A 268 -13.28 20.81 -15.47
C VAL A 268 -12.62 21.53 -16.63
N LYS A 269 -11.70 22.47 -16.33
CA LYS A 269 -11.00 23.26 -17.35
C LYS A 269 -10.26 22.41 -18.37
N TYR A 270 -9.60 21.35 -17.92
CA TYR A 270 -8.76 20.51 -18.77
C TYR A 270 -9.42 19.18 -19.17
N GLY A 271 -10.68 18.95 -18.79
CA GLY A 271 -11.40 17.71 -19.10
C GLY A 271 -10.72 16.49 -18.52
N ILE A 272 -10.20 16.58 -17.28
CA ILE A 272 -9.51 15.48 -16.59
C ILE A 272 -10.58 14.56 -16.00
N ASN A 273 -10.99 13.55 -16.78
CA ASN A 273 -12.13 12.69 -16.49
C ASN A 273 -11.75 11.58 -15.50
N LEU A 274 -12.03 11.79 -14.23
CA LEU A 274 -11.82 10.81 -13.14
C LEU A 274 -13.05 10.76 -12.23
N VAL A 275 -13.11 9.75 -11.39
CA VAL A 275 -14.13 9.62 -10.34
C VAL A 275 -13.50 9.87 -8.99
N THR A 276 -14.06 10.81 -8.22
CA THR A 276 -13.69 11.07 -6.83
C THR A 276 -14.84 10.64 -5.91
N VAL A 277 -14.55 9.70 -5.02
CA VAL A 277 -15.48 9.20 -3.99
C VAL A 277 -15.11 9.85 -2.67
N ILE A 278 -16.06 10.61 -2.09
CA ILE A 278 -15.89 11.37 -0.87
C ILE A 278 -16.68 10.68 0.24
N TYR A 279 -15.98 9.99 1.15
CA TYR A 279 -16.59 9.43 2.35
C TYR A 279 -16.79 10.57 3.36
N ASN A 280 -18.06 10.87 3.65
CA ASN A 280 -18.50 12.07 4.32
C ASN A 280 -19.10 11.73 5.69
N ASP A 281 -18.34 11.94 6.77
CA ASP A 281 -18.78 11.76 8.15
C ASP A 281 -18.81 13.07 8.96
N GLY A 282 -18.39 14.20 8.38
CA GLY A 282 -18.34 15.50 9.03
C GLY A 282 -17.24 15.63 10.09
N HIS A 283 -16.22 14.80 10.04
CA HIS A 283 -15.19 14.75 11.08
C HIS A 283 -13.78 14.50 10.52
N TYR A 284 -12.77 14.99 11.22
CA TYR A 284 -11.42 14.41 11.16
C TYR A 284 -11.40 13.09 11.96
N GLY A 285 -12.07 12.06 11.41
CA GLY A 285 -12.47 10.87 12.15
C GLY A 285 -11.32 10.10 12.82
N ASN A 286 -10.13 10.05 12.21
CA ASN A 286 -8.94 9.42 12.83
C ASN A 286 -8.46 10.23 14.03
N VAL A 287 -8.35 11.56 13.88
CA VAL A 287 -7.93 12.47 14.97
C VAL A 287 -8.93 12.39 16.11
N ALA A 288 -10.21 12.43 15.80
CA ALA A 288 -11.28 12.34 16.81
C ALA A 288 -11.17 11.05 17.64
N ARG A 289 -10.90 9.91 17.00
CA ARG A 289 -10.70 8.63 17.72
C ARG A 289 -9.44 8.60 18.57
N ASP A 290 -8.35 9.14 18.04
CA ASP A 290 -7.11 9.22 18.80
C ASP A 290 -7.30 10.07 20.06
N LEU A 291 -7.98 11.20 19.94
CA LEU A 291 -8.33 12.04 21.09
C LEU A 291 -9.29 11.35 22.07
N ASP A 292 -10.32 10.65 21.58
CA ASP A 292 -11.23 9.88 22.43
C ASP A 292 -10.49 8.78 23.20
N ASP A 293 -9.61 8.03 22.53
CA ASP A 293 -8.88 6.92 23.14
C ASP A 293 -7.86 7.40 24.18
N ASP A 294 -7.17 8.50 23.92
CA ASP A 294 -6.05 8.95 24.77
C ASP A 294 -6.45 9.97 25.83
N PHE A 295 -7.48 10.76 25.55
CA PHE A 295 -7.89 11.87 26.45
C PHE A 295 -9.33 11.77 26.93
N GLY A 296 -10.08 10.73 26.50
CA GLY A 296 -11.45 10.48 26.89
C GLY A 296 -12.48 11.43 26.28
N GLY A 297 -12.13 12.13 25.22
CA GLY A 297 -13.02 13.00 24.46
C GLY A 297 -12.34 13.71 23.30
N ALA A 298 -13.01 13.74 22.14
CA ALA A 298 -12.57 14.50 20.98
C ALA A 298 -12.94 15.99 21.16
N TYR A 299 -12.07 16.87 20.70
CA TYR A 299 -12.28 18.32 20.73
C TYR A 299 -11.94 18.95 19.38
N GLU A 300 -12.83 19.82 18.87
CA GLU A 300 -12.67 20.57 17.60
C GLU A 300 -12.31 19.68 16.39
N THR A 301 -12.91 18.51 16.29
CA THR A 301 -12.68 17.55 15.20
C THR A 301 -13.84 17.41 14.25
N ASP A 302 -14.98 17.99 14.58
CA ASP A 302 -16.20 18.05 13.76
C ASP A 302 -16.25 19.35 12.96
N PHE A 303 -16.88 19.30 11.80
CA PHE A 303 -17.08 20.45 10.93
C PHE A 303 -18.33 20.31 10.07
N VAL A 304 -18.77 21.43 9.50
CA VAL A 304 -19.92 21.46 8.60
C VAL A 304 -19.43 21.44 7.16
N ASN A 305 -19.80 20.39 6.44
CA ASN A 305 -19.49 20.25 5.02
C ASN A 305 -20.45 21.03 4.12
N PRO A 306 -20.00 21.47 2.94
CA PRO A 306 -20.91 21.85 1.87
C PRO A 306 -21.67 20.62 1.36
N ASP A 307 -22.74 20.82 0.65
CA ASP A 307 -23.34 19.79 -0.20
C ASP A 307 -22.35 19.50 -1.35
N PHE A 308 -21.63 18.36 -1.31
CA PHE A 308 -20.60 18.03 -2.30
C PHE A 308 -21.15 17.86 -3.70
N VAL A 309 -22.41 17.44 -3.85
CA VAL A 309 -23.07 17.35 -5.16
C VAL A 309 -23.21 18.76 -5.75
N LYS A 310 -23.79 19.68 -5.00
CA LYS A 310 -23.93 21.08 -5.44
C LYS A 310 -22.60 21.79 -5.64
N LEU A 311 -21.60 21.47 -4.81
CA LEU A 311 -20.25 22.01 -4.97
C LEU A 311 -19.65 21.59 -6.32
N ALA A 312 -19.72 20.30 -6.67
CA ALA A 312 -19.25 19.80 -7.95
C ALA A 312 -19.99 20.46 -9.13
N GLU A 313 -21.32 20.55 -9.06
CA GLU A 313 -22.15 21.19 -10.07
C GLU A 313 -21.84 22.69 -10.23
N ALA A 314 -21.59 23.40 -9.14
CA ALA A 314 -21.23 24.82 -9.17
C ALA A 314 -19.90 25.08 -9.92
N TYR A 315 -18.99 24.11 -9.93
CA TYR A 315 -17.77 24.15 -10.73
C TYR A 315 -17.97 23.66 -12.19
N GLY A 316 -19.15 23.11 -12.53
CA GLY A 316 -19.42 22.53 -13.85
C GLY A 316 -19.01 21.05 -13.99
N ALA A 317 -18.69 20.39 -12.89
CA ALA A 317 -18.48 18.94 -12.84
C ALA A 317 -19.81 18.19 -12.62
N VAL A 318 -19.74 16.85 -12.57
CA VAL A 318 -20.91 16.02 -12.23
C VAL A 318 -20.88 15.69 -10.75
N GLY A 319 -21.92 16.01 -10.03
CA GLY A 319 -22.14 15.59 -8.66
C GLY A 319 -23.11 14.40 -8.60
N LEU A 320 -22.76 13.38 -7.84
CA LEU A 320 -23.63 12.22 -7.55
C LEU A 320 -23.66 12.00 -6.05
N ARG A 321 -24.72 11.36 -5.56
CA ARG A 321 -24.81 10.92 -4.16
C ARG A 321 -25.06 9.43 -4.13
N ALA A 322 -24.20 8.70 -3.42
CA ALA A 322 -24.46 7.32 -3.08
C ALA A 322 -25.49 7.26 -1.97
N LYS A 323 -26.38 6.28 -2.00
CA LYS A 323 -27.39 6.05 -0.98
C LYS A 323 -26.77 5.72 0.38
N ASP A 324 -25.74 4.90 0.35
CA ASP A 324 -24.96 4.44 1.48
C ASP A 324 -23.57 3.96 0.98
N PRO A 325 -22.64 3.56 1.86
CA PRO A 325 -21.32 3.08 1.45
C PRO A 325 -21.32 1.84 0.54
N PHE A 326 -22.36 1.04 0.56
CA PHE A 326 -22.47 -0.16 -0.30
C PHE A 326 -22.89 0.19 -1.73
N ASP A 327 -23.62 1.29 -1.91
CA ASP A 327 -24.08 1.72 -3.22
C ASP A 327 -22.95 2.19 -4.14
N VAL A 328 -21.74 2.36 -3.63
CA VAL A 328 -20.53 2.66 -4.44
C VAL A 328 -20.29 1.60 -5.51
N SER A 329 -20.65 0.33 -5.24
CA SER A 329 -20.57 -0.76 -6.22
C SER A 329 -21.42 -0.53 -7.48
N ASN A 330 -22.50 0.25 -7.36
CA ASN A 330 -23.42 0.61 -8.46
C ASN A 330 -23.10 1.98 -9.06
N VAL A 331 -22.72 2.95 -8.21
CA VAL A 331 -22.57 4.36 -8.62
C VAL A 331 -21.22 4.57 -9.33
N VAL A 332 -20.13 3.94 -8.85
CA VAL A 332 -18.79 4.11 -9.42
C VAL A 332 -18.72 3.66 -10.89
N PRO A 333 -19.23 2.48 -11.30
CA PRO A 333 -19.22 2.09 -12.71
C PRO A 333 -20.00 3.07 -13.60
N LYS A 334 -21.13 3.59 -13.12
CA LYS A 334 -21.92 4.59 -13.85
C LYS A 334 -21.15 5.91 -13.99
N ALA A 335 -20.46 6.33 -12.93
CA ALA A 335 -19.65 7.54 -12.94
C ALA A 335 -18.48 7.41 -13.93
N LEU A 336 -17.78 6.27 -13.95
CA LEU A 336 -16.69 6.00 -14.89
C LEU A 336 -17.17 6.03 -16.35
N ALA A 337 -18.38 5.52 -16.62
CA ALA A 337 -18.95 5.51 -17.95
C ALA A 337 -19.34 6.91 -18.48
N MET A 338 -19.50 7.92 -17.60
CA MET A 338 -19.83 9.29 -18.00
C MET A 338 -18.68 9.99 -18.73
N ASN A 339 -17.44 9.52 -18.53
CA ASN A 339 -16.25 10.14 -19.10
C ASN A 339 -16.19 11.66 -18.86
N LYS A 340 -16.42 12.06 -17.62
CA LYS A 340 -16.40 13.44 -17.11
C LYS A 340 -15.72 13.47 -15.73
N PRO A 341 -15.32 14.64 -15.20
CA PRO A 341 -15.00 14.76 -13.78
C PRO A 341 -16.26 14.51 -12.95
N VAL A 342 -16.27 13.44 -12.14
CA VAL A 342 -17.41 13.04 -11.31
C VAL A 342 -17.02 13.00 -9.85
N PHE A 343 -17.86 13.57 -9.00
CA PHE A 343 -17.71 13.58 -7.55
C PHE A 343 -18.89 12.86 -6.92
N ILE A 344 -18.61 11.83 -6.13
CA ILE A 344 -19.62 11.00 -5.47
C ILE A 344 -19.56 11.29 -3.97
N ASP A 345 -20.61 11.92 -3.43
CA ASP A 345 -20.79 12.09 -2.00
C ASP A 345 -21.35 10.79 -1.40
N VAL A 346 -20.63 10.21 -0.45
CA VAL A 346 -20.98 8.95 0.24
C VAL A 346 -21.19 9.26 1.71
N PRO A 347 -22.44 9.42 2.17
CA PRO A 347 -22.69 9.62 3.58
C PRO A 347 -22.31 8.37 4.38
N VAL A 348 -21.48 8.56 5.40
CA VAL A 348 -21.06 7.51 6.32
C VAL A 348 -21.23 7.98 7.76
N SER A 349 -21.48 7.06 8.65
CA SER A 349 -21.33 7.34 10.07
C SER A 349 -19.86 7.18 10.49
N ARG A 350 -19.48 7.82 11.58
CA ARG A 350 -18.17 7.60 12.20
C ARG A 350 -18.01 6.11 12.54
N VAL A 351 -17.06 5.46 11.90
CA VAL A 351 -16.80 4.03 12.10
C VAL A 351 -15.82 3.80 13.24
N PRO A 352 -15.92 2.71 14.01
CA PRO A 352 -14.97 2.39 15.07
C PRO A 352 -13.58 2.10 14.49
N ARG A 353 -12.54 2.25 15.33
CA ARG A 353 -11.19 1.81 14.95
C ARG A 353 -11.19 0.31 14.70
N PRO A 354 -10.57 -0.19 13.62
CA PRO A 354 -10.34 -1.61 13.44
C PRO A 354 -9.61 -2.19 14.67
N LYS A 355 -10.10 -3.30 15.21
CA LYS A 355 -9.57 -3.87 16.47
C LYS A 355 -8.07 -4.21 16.40
N GLN A 356 -7.57 -4.54 15.24
CA GLN A 356 -6.14 -4.81 15.02
C GLN A 356 -5.24 -3.56 15.10
N TRP A 357 -5.81 -2.36 15.07
CA TRP A 357 -5.07 -1.10 15.21
C TRP A 357 -5.05 -0.59 16.65
N SER A 358 -5.56 -1.37 17.59
CA SER A 358 -5.49 -1.08 19.02
C SER A 358 -4.07 -1.22 19.60
N ALA A 359 -3.04 -1.34 18.74
CA ALA A 359 -1.66 -1.20 19.16
C ALA A 359 -1.43 0.17 19.81
N ARG A 360 -0.74 0.19 20.93
CA ARG A 360 -0.43 1.38 21.74
C ARG A 360 0.00 2.56 20.88
N ALA A 361 -0.55 3.71 21.16
CA ALA A 361 -0.14 4.93 20.49
C ALA A 361 1.32 5.27 20.82
N PRO A 362 2.07 5.94 19.92
CA PRO A 362 3.49 6.25 20.13
C PRO A 362 3.80 6.98 21.45
N TRP A 363 2.91 7.86 21.92
CA TRP A 363 3.11 8.58 23.20
C TRP A 363 2.87 7.71 24.44
N THR A 364 2.03 6.70 24.40
CA THR A 364 1.96 5.74 25.49
C THR A 364 3.26 4.96 25.62
N MET A 365 3.92 4.68 24.51
CA MET A 365 5.26 4.09 24.51
C MET A 365 6.32 5.03 25.08
N LEU A 366 6.22 6.35 24.80
CA LEU A 366 7.08 7.38 25.41
C LEU A 366 6.87 7.49 26.93
N GLN A 367 5.62 7.48 27.39
CA GLN A 367 5.28 7.52 28.82
C GLN A 367 5.72 6.26 29.58
N GLU A 368 5.75 5.11 28.92
CA GLU A 368 6.23 3.85 29.49
C GLU A 368 7.75 3.67 29.35
N GLY A 369 8.47 4.65 28.78
CA GLY A 369 9.93 4.56 28.56
C GLY A 369 10.34 3.48 27.56
N LEU A 370 9.43 3.07 26.68
CA LEU A 370 9.69 2.04 25.66
C LEU A 370 10.32 2.60 24.39
N ILE A 371 10.29 3.93 24.21
CA ILE A 371 10.99 4.69 23.17
C ILE A 371 11.50 6.00 23.77
N ASP A 372 12.68 6.47 23.35
CA ASP A 372 13.27 7.77 23.68
C ASP A 372 12.78 8.86 22.72
#